data_b88709b4b8656c90f7504fa8990cb0e1
#
_entry.id   b88709b4b8656c90f7504fa8990cb0e1
#
_cell.length_a   1.000
_cell.length_b   1.000
_cell.length_c   1.000
_cell.angle_alpha   90.00
_cell.angle_beta   90.00
_cell.angle_gamma   90.00
#
_symmetry.space_group_name_H-M   'P 1'
#
loop_
_entity.id
_entity.type
_entity.pdbx_description
1 polymer ?
#
loop_
_entity_poly.entity_id
_entity_poly.type
_entity_poly.pdbx_seq_one_letter_code
_entity_poly.pdbx_strand_id
1 'polypeptide(L)'
;MAEVGILKPTDRVELIRGEIVEMSPIGRRHQAFVDNLAQLLIMRVAGRAIVSVQNPLVLAEDTEPEPDLKILRRRSVPYKELEAHADDVLLVIEVAESSLSYDRSTKQKLYAEAGISEYWVVDCAAESVEVHRTPQAGSYRDVSRLTGVASINPLAFPDIRVRLTEIFA
;
A
#
# COMPACT_ATOMS: atom_id res chain seq x y z
N MET A 1 -17.72 8.11 11.58
CA MET A 1 -17.94 9.52 11.11
C MET A 1 -18.76 9.60 9.83
N ALA A 2 -18.59 8.72 8.88
CA ALA A 2 -19.47 8.67 7.69
C ALA A 2 -20.94 8.37 8.06
N GLU A 3 -21.18 7.46 8.99
CA GLU A 3 -22.54 7.08 9.45
C GLU A 3 -23.32 8.22 10.12
N VAL A 4 -22.65 9.23 10.70
CA VAL A 4 -23.27 10.41 11.30
C VAL A 4 -23.32 11.63 10.37
N GLY A 5 -22.97 11.45 9.08
CA GLY A 5 -23.12 12.46 8.04
C GLY A 5 -22.12 13.62 8.09
N ILE A 6 -21.03 13.50 8.84
CA ILE A 6 -19.95 14.51 8.86
C ILE A 6 -19.10 14.42 7.59
N LEU A 7 -18.86 13.19 7.08
CA LEU A 7 -18.17 12.93 5.83
C LEU A 7 -19.17 12.43 4.78
N LYS A 8 -18.99 12.88 3.56
CA LYS A 8 -19.78 12.39 2.42
C LYS A 8 -19.13 11.11 1.87
N PRO A 9 -19.90 10.19 1.26
CA PRO A 9 -19.34 9.00 0.61
C PRO A 9 -18.33 9.30 -0.51
N THR A 10 -18.29 10.53 -0.99
CA THR A 10 -17.38 11.01 -2.04
C THR A 10 -16.12 11.66 -1.49
N ASP A 11 -16.04 11.89 -0.18
CA ASP A 11 -14.88 12.52 0.43
C ASP A 11 -13.74 11.49 0.50
N ARG A 12 -12.63 11.83 -0.14
CA ARG A 12 -11.41 11.01 -0.12
C ARG A 12 -10.53 11.45 1.05
N VAL A 13 -10.68 10.78 2.15
CA VAL A 13 -9.98 11.09 3.41
C VAL A 13 -9.48 9.81 4.07
N GLU A 14 -8.41 9.96 4.83
CA GLU A 14 -7.85 8.94 5.70
C GLU A 14 -7.95 9.40 7.15
N LEU A 15 -8.04 8.46 8.08
CA LEU A 15 -7.89 8.73 9.51
C LEU A 15 -6.45 8.40 9.93
N ILE A 16 -5.69 9.41 10.34
CA ILE A 16 -4.28 9.25 10.72
C ILE A 16 -4.07 9.86 12.10
N ARG A 17 -3.89 9.01 13.11
CA ARG A 17 -3.67 9.42 14.52
C ARG A 17 -4.74 10.39 15.05
N GLY A 18 -6.00 10.07 14.73
CA GLY A 18 -7.15 10.87 15.14
C GLY A 18 -7.43 12.10 14.26
N GLU A 19 -6.59 12.37 13.28
CA GLU A 19 -6.77 13.48 12.34
C GLU A 19 -7.33 12.98 11.01
N ILE A 20 -8.28 13.74 10.45
CA ILE A 20 -8.80 13.50 9.10
C ILE A 20 -7.86 14.19 8.11
N VAL A 21 -7.24 13.38 7.26
CA VAL A 21 -6.30 13.84 6.24
C VAL A 21 -6.95 13.70 4.87
N GLU A 22 -7.02 14.79 4.11
CA GLU A 22 -7.52 14.78 2.74
C GLU A 22 -6.50 14.13 1.81
N MET A 23 -6.95 13.18 0.99
CA MET A 23 -6.10 12.51 0.01
C MET A 23 -5.92 13.37 -1.23
N SER A 24 -4.73 13.31 -1.82
CA SER A 24 -4.44 13.97 -3.09
C SER A 24 -5.36 13.48 -4.21
N PRO A 25 -5.72 14.36 -5.17
CA PRO A 25 -6.44 13.93 -6.37
C PRO A 25 -5.64 12.88 -7.15
N ILE A 26 -6.37 11.91 -7.72
CA ILE A 26 -5.77 10.86 -8.56
C ILE A 26 -5.38 11.44 -9.92
N GLY A 27 -4.08 11.43 -10.21
CA GLY A 27 -3.56 11.75 -11.53
C GLY A 27 -3.60 10.55 -12.50
N ARG A 28 -3.43 10.80 -13.79
CA ARG A 28 -3.47 9.74 -14.82
C ARG A 28 -2.34 8.72 -14.69
N ARG A 29 -1.14 9.15 -14.32
CA ARG A 29 0.00 8.25 -14.09
C ARG A 29 -0.22 7.37 -12.88
N HIS A 30 -0.65 7.99 -11.78
CA HIS A 30 -1.02 7.26 -10.57
C HIS A 30 -2.01 6.14 -10.90
N GLN A 31 -3.14 6.48 -11.55
CA GLN A 31 -4.15 5.49 -11.92
C GLN A 31 -3.58 4.36 -12.78
N ALA A 32 -2.84 4.69 -13.86
CA ALA A 32 -2.28 3.69 -14.76
C ALA A 32 -1.33 2.73 -14.03
N PHE A 33 -0.48 3.22 -13.13
CA PHE A 33 0.48 2.39 -12.41
C PHE A 33 -0.19 1.55 -11.30
N VAL A 34 -1.24 2.08 -10.66
CA VAL A 34 -2.09 1.29 -9.75
C VAL A 34 -2.76 0.15 -10.52
N ASP A 35 -3.35 0.42 -11.68
CA ASP A 35 -4.01 -0.60 -12.51
C ASP A 35 -3.03 -1.66 -13.00
N ASN A 36 -1.84 -1.26 -13.47
CA ASN A 36 -0.78 -2.19 -13.90
C ASN A 36 -0.36 -3.10 -12.74
N LEU A 37 -0.06 -2.51 -11.57
CA LEU A 37 0.32 -3.26 -10.37
C LEU A 37 -0.79 -4.21 -9.92
N ALA A 38 -2.02 -3.74 -9.87
CA ALA A 38 -3.16 -4.56 -9.49
C ALA A 38 -3.30 -5.78 -10.39
N GLN A 39 -3.28 -5.58 -11.71
CA GLN A 39 -3.36 -6.66 -12.69
C GLN A 39 -2.20 -7.65 -12.53
N LEU A 40 -0.96 -7.17 -12.45
CA LEU A 40 0.24 -7.99 -12.30
C LEU A 40 0.18 -8.84 -11.03
N LEU A 41 -0.16 -8.23 -9.91
CA LEU A 41 -0.19 -8.92 -8.61
C LEU A 41 -1.35 -9.91 -8.53
N ILE A 42 -2.56 -9.56 -8.99
CA ILE A 42 -3.71 -10.48 -9.03
C ILE A 42 -3.37 -11.74 -9.83
N MET A 43 -2.81 -11.57 -11.01
CA MET A 43 -2.45 -12.70 -11.88
C MET A 43 -1.35 -13.58 -11.27
N ARG A 44 -0.33 -12.97 -10.66
CA ARG A 44 0.84 -13.70 -10.15
C ARG A 44 0.63 -14.31 -8.78
N VAL A 45 -0.12 -13.66 -7.92
CA VAL A 45 -0.53 -14.22 -6.62
C VAL A 45 -1.47 -15.41 -6.82
N ALA A 46 -2.25 -15.42 -7.91
CA ALA A 46 -3.04 -16.57 -8.39
C ALA A 46 -3.88 -17.22 -7.28
N GLY A 47 -4.57 -16.42 -6.48
CA GLY A 47 -5.46 -16.92 -5.43
C GLY A 47 -4.77 -17.40 -4.14
N ARG A 48 -3.44 -17.32 -4.02
CA ARG A 48 -2.70 -17.62 -2.77
C ARG A 48 -2.94 -16.58 -1.68
N ALA A 49 -3.27 -15.35 -2.07
CA ALA A 49 -3.61 -14.24 -1.20
C ALA A 49 -4.69 -13.38 -1.86
N ILE A 50 -5.06 -12.28 -1.22
CA ILE A 50 -6.02 -11.30 -1.75
C ILE A 50 -5.26 -10.03 -2.07
N VAL A 51 -5.38 -9.54 -3.31
CA VAL A 51 -4.92 -8.20 -3.70
C VAL A 51 -6.09 -7.24 -3.50
N SER A 52 -5.93 -6.28 -2.61
CA SER A 52 -6.94 -5.27 -2.28
C SER A 52 -6.46 -3.91 -2.77
N VAL A 53 -7.32 -3.19 -3.50
CA VAL A 53 -7.00 -1.92 -4.14
C VAL A 53 -7.83 -0.82 -3.51
N GLN A 54 -7.18 0.24 -3.02
CA GLN A 54 -7.82 1.46 -2.48
C GLN A 54 -8.96 1.16 -1.49
N ASN A 55 -8.66 0.33 -0.51
CA ASN A 55 -9.57 0.01 0.58
C ASN A 55 -8.89 0.31 1.93
N PRO A 56 -9.64 0.69 2.95
CA PRO A 56 -9.11 1.00 4.28
C PRO A 56 -8.31 -0.16 4.90
N LEU A 57 -7.35 0.20 5.74
CA LEU A 57 -6.53 -0.71 6.54
C LEU A 57 -6.51 -0.24 7.99
N VAL A 58 -7.11 -0.99 8.90
CA VAL A 58 -7.14 -0.64 10.32
C VAL A 58 -5.78 -0.95 10.95
N LEU A 59 -5.05 0.08 11.36
CA LEU A 59 -3.78 -0.04 12.07
C LEU A 59 -3.94 0.17 13.58
N ALA A 60 -4.85 1.07 13.99
CA ALA A 60 -5.22 1.38 15.36
C ALA A 60 -6.63 1.97 15.40
N GLU A 61 -7.20 2.17 16.61
CA GLU A 61 -8.54 2.77 16.78
C GLU A 61 -8.67 4.17 16.16
N ASP A 62 -7.56 4.90 16.07
CA ASP A 62 -7.45 6.25 15.56
C ASP A 62 -6.68 6.36 14.23
N THR A 63 -6.36 5.21 13.61
CA THR A 63 -5.48 5.20 12.42
C THR A 63 -5.95 4.16 11.41
N GLU A 64 -6.50 4.67 10.31
CA GLU A 64 -7.07 3.88 9.22
C GLU A 64 -6.70 4.52 7.86
N PRO A 65 -5.46 4.27 7.37
CA PRO A 65 -5.05 4.69 6.03
C PRO A 65 -5.75 3.88 4.94
N GLU A 66 -5.80 4.45 3.72
CA GLU A 66 -6.30 3.78 2.51
C GLU A 66 -5.15 3.62 1.50
N PRO A 67 -4.33 2.56 1.64
CA PRO A 67 -3.23 2.33 0.71
C PRO A 67 -3.72 2.03 -0.70
N ASP A 68 -2.95 2.45 -1.71
CA ASP A 68 -3.29 2.19 -3.11
C ASP A 68 -3.42 0.71 -3.40
N LEU A 69 -2.50 -0.12 -2.88
CA LEU A 69 -2.63 -1.58 -2.93
C LEU A 69 -2.13 -2.21 -1.63
N LYS A 70 -2.75 -3.34 -1.28
CA LYS A 70 -2.22 -4.23 -0.25
C LYS A 70 -2.46 -5.68 -0.63
N ILE A 71 -1.54 -6.54 -0.23
CA ILE A 71 -1.71 -7.99 -0.32
C ILE A 71 -2.05 -8.51 1.07
N LEU A 72 -3.20 -9.15 1.17
CA LEU A 72 -3.72 -9.72 2.41
C LEU A 72 -3.61 -11.24 2.38
N ARG A 73 -3.24 -11.83 3.52
CA ARG A 73 -3.30 -13.29 3.68
C ARG A 73 -4.73 -13.80 3.60
N ARG A 74 -4.92 -15.02 3.15
CA ARG A 74 -6.22 -15.68 3.29
C ARG A 74 -6.42 -16.09 4.75
N ARG A 75 -7.65 -15.95 5.23
CA ARG A 75 -8.05 -16.35 6.58
C ARG A 75 -9.43 -17.01 6.56
N SER A 76 -9.77 -17.74 7.63
CA SER A 76 -11.05 -18.44 7.77
C SER A 76 -12.25 -17.49 7.93
N VAL A 77 -12.06 -16.38 8.65
CA VAL A 77 -13.07 -15.32 8.78
C VAL A 77 -12.95 -14.37 7.58
N PRO A 78 -13.99 -14.26 6.75
CA PRO A 78 -13.94 -13.38 5.58
C PRO A 78 -13.78 -11.89 5.95
N TYR A 79 -13.12 -11.12 5.10
CA TYR A 79 -12.92 -9.67 5.28
C TYR A 79 -14.22 -8.83 5.22
N LYS A 80 -15.32 -9.38 4.73
CA LYS A 80 -16.65 -8.76 4.83
C LYS A 80 -17.25 -8.80 6.25
N GLU A 81 -16.72 -9.67 7.12
CA GLU A 81 -17.20 -9.86 8.50
C GLU A 81 -16.26 -9.22 9.53
N LEU A 82 -14.99 -9.08 9.18
CA LEU A 82 -13.96 -8.48 10.01
C LEU A 82 -12.96 -7.75 9.11
N GLU A 83 -12.73 -6.47 9.39
CA GLU A 83 -11.82 -5.62 8.62
C GLU A 83 -10.40 -6.18 8.56
N ALA A 84 -9.61 -5.66 7.61
CA ALA A 84 -8.19 -5.97 7.51
C ALA A 84 -7.40 -5.18 8.55
N HIS A 85 -6.58 -5.87 9.31
CA HIS A 85 -5.64 -5.31 10.29
C HIS A 85 -4.19 -5.55 9.86
N ALA A 86 -3.23 -4.92 10.54
CA ALA A 86 -1.81 -5.02 10.22
C ALA A 86 -1.31 -6.47 10.10
N ASP A 87 -1.75 -7.37 10.99
CA ASP A 87 -1.35 -8.79 10.99
C ASP A 87 -1.82 -9.58 9.75
N ASP A 88 -2.82 -9.06 9.05
CA ASP A 88 -3.31 -9.66 7.81
C ASP A 88 -2.46 -9.29 6.59
N VAL A 89 -1.62 -8.27 6.72
CA VAL A 89 -0.93 -7.65 5.59
C VAL A 89 0.39 -8.35 5.31
N LEU A 90 0.58 -8.72 4.04
CA LEU A 90 1.83 -9.28 3.52
C LEU A 90 2.68 -8.23 2.80
N LEU A 91 2.05 -7.21 2.23
CA LEU A 91 2.69 -6.11 1.51
C LEU A 91 1.73 -4.92 1.43
N VAL A 92 2.25 -3.71 1.65
CA VAL A 92 1.57 -2.45 1.31
C VAL A 92 2.33 -1.76 0.19
N ILE A 93 1.60 -1.13 -0.73
CA ILE A 93 2.16 -0.35 -1.85
C ILE A 93 1.42 0.99 -1.92
N GLU A 94 2.19 2.08 -1.92
CA GLU A 94 1.72 3.42 -2.25
C GLU A 94 2.32 3.87 -3.58
N VAL A 95 1.48 4.46 -4.44
CA VAL A 95 1.86 4.97 -5.76
C VAL A 95 1.86 6.49 -5.70
N ALA A 96 3.05 7.08 -5.63
CA ALA A 96 3.26 8.50 -5.35
C ALA A 96 3.40 9.32 -6.63
N GLU A 97 2.43 10.15 -6.95
CA GLU A 97 2.53 11.19 -7.99
C GLU A 97 2.75 12.58 -7.37
N SER A 98 1.97 12.94 -6.35
CA SER A 98 2.11 14.19 -5.58
C SER A 98 2.35 13.97 -4.08
N SER A 99 2.18 12.75 -3.59
CA SER A 99 2.26 12.37 -2.17
C SER A 99 3.64 11.88 -1.72
N LEU A 100 4.65 11.84 -2.59
CA LEU A 100 5.93 11.17 -2.37
C LEU A 100 6.60 11.48 -1.01
N SER A 101 6.60 12.75 -0.60
CA SER A 101 7.17 13.15 0.69
C SER A 101 6.38 12.58 1.88
N TYR A 102 5.06 12.54 1.75
CA TYR A 102 4.16 12.00 2.76
C TYR A 102 4.30 10.48 2.88
N ASP A 103 4.39 9.78 1.74
CA ASP A 103 4.54 8.33 1.69
C ASP A 103 5.91 7.88 2.24
N ARG A 104 6.98 8.65 1.94
CA ARG A 104 8.33 8.41 2.46
C ARG A 104 8.52 8.75 3.94
N SER A 105 7.65 9.54 4.53
CA SER A 105 7.76 9.97 5.92
C SER A 105 6.63 9.44 6.79
N THR A 106 5.44 10.03 6.68
CA THR A 106 4.30 9.72 7.55
C THR A 106 3.80 8.29 7.36
N LYS A 107 3.50 7.90 6.12
CA LYS A 107 3.01 6.54 5.81
C LYS A 107 4.05 5.47 6.14
N GLN A 108 5.30 5.68 5.74
CA GLN A 108 6.41 4.78 6.04
C GLN A 108 6.53 4.53 7.54
N LYS A 109 6.43 5.57 8.36
CA LYS A 109 6.48 5.45 9.81
C LYS A 109 5.28 4.68 10.37
N LEU A 110 4.07 5.00 9.91
CA LEU A 110 2.85 4.31 10.33
C LEU A 110 2.91 2.81 10.06
N TYR A 111 3.31 2.43 8.85
CA TYR A 111 3.41 1.02 8.47
C TYR A 111 4.52 0.28 9.21
N ALA A 112 5.65 0.94 9.46
CA ALA A 112 6.74 0.36 10.26
C ALA A 112 6.34 0.18 11.74
N GLU A 113 5.66 1.15 12.35
CA GLU A 113 5.12 1.06 13.72
C GLU A 113 4.08 -0.05 13.86
N ALA A 114 3.25 -0.25 12.84
CA ALA A 114 2.27 -1.34 12.77
C ALA A 114 2.89 -2.72 12.49
N GLY A 115 4.21 -2.79 12.25
CA GLY A 115 4.92 -4.05 11.98
C GLY A 115 4.69 -4.63 10.59
N ILE A 116 4.22 -3.83 9.62
CA ILE A 116 4.08 -4.27 8.22
C ILE A 116 5.46 -4.67 7.68
N SER A 117 5.64 -5.94 7.35
CA SER A 117 6.94 -6.52 7.03
C SER A 117 7.57 -6.01 5.73
N GLU A 118 6.74 -5.56 4.78
CA GLU A 118 7.19 -5.03 3.49
C GLU A 118 6.29 -3.87 3.03
N TYR A 119 6.93 -2.78 2.62
CA TYR A 119 6.28 -1.58 2.12
C TYR A 119 7.00 -1.08 0.85
N TRP A 120 6.25 -0.80 -0.20
CA TRP A 120 6.79 -0.23 -1.44
C TRP A 120 6.26 1.18 -1.66
N VAL A 121 7.16 2.09 -2.06
CA VAL A 121 6.82 3.43 -2.57
C VAL A 121 7.16 3.47 -4.05
N VAL A 122 6.15 3.62 -4.89
CA VAL A 122 6.28 3.71 -6.34
C VAL A 122 6.29 5.18 -6.73
N ASP A 123 7.44 5.70 -7.11
CA ASP A 123 7.64 7.10 -7.52
C ASP A 123 7.28 7.25 -9.01
N CYS A 124 6.12 7.86 -9.30
CA CYS A 124 5.61 8.04 -10.66
C CYS A 124 6.51 8.94 -11.53
N ALA A 125 7.14 9.94 -10.92
CA ALA A 125 7.96 10.90 -11.67
C ALA A 125 9.32 10.33 -12.04
N ALA A 126 9.93 9.58 -11.12
CA ALA A 126 11.25 8.98 -11.30
C ALA A 126 11.19 7.55 -11.89
N GLU A 127 10.00 6.99 -12.09
CA GLU A 127 9.78 5.59 -12.50
C GLU A 127 10.67 4.62 -11.70
N SER A 128 10.60 4.76 -10.38
CA SER A 128 11.40 3.97 -9.43
C SER A 128 10.54 3.40 -8.33
N VAL A 129 11.00 2.32 -7.71
CA VAL A 129 10.35 1.70 -6.56
C VAL A 129 11.32 1.64 -5.40
N GLU A 130 10.90 2.19 -4.26
CA GLU A 130 11.58 1.98 -2.99
C GLU A 130 10.95 0.81 -2.25
N VAL A 131 11.79 -0.13 -1.88
CA VAL A 131 11.40 -1.34 -1.15
C VAL A 131 11.91 -1.22 0.28
N HIS A 132 10.98 -1.16 1.21
CA HIS A 132 11.24 -1.03 2.65
C HIS A 132 10.91 -2.35 3.32
N ARG A 133 11.87 -2.90 4.09
CA ARG A 133 11.76 -4.19 4.79
C ARG A 133 12.34 -4.10 6.19
N THR A 134 12.05 -5.11 7.00
CA THR A 134 12.58 -5.22 8.37
C THR A 134 12.15 -4.04 9.26
N PRO A 135 10.84 -3.91 9.57
CA PRO A 135 10.35 -2.83 10.42
C PRO A 135 10.94 -2.94 11.83
N GLN A 136 11.44 -1.82 12.35
CA GLN A 136 11.97 -1.72 13.69
C GLN A 136 11.83 -0.30 14.24
N ALA A 137 11.19 -0.15 15.39
CA ALA A 137 11.05 1.13 16.09
C ALA A 137 10.52 2.28 15.22
N GLY A 138 9.49 2.01 14.40
CA GLY A 138 8.85 3.02 13.54
C GLY A 138 9.66 3.38 12.28
N SER A 139 10.59 2.53 11.88
CA SER A 139 11.40 2.70 10.66
C SER A 139 11.65 1.34 10.01
N TYR A 140 12.08 1.33 8.75
CA TYR A 140 12.55 0.13 8.07
C TYR A 140 14.06 0.14 8.00
N ARG A 141 14.69 -0.97 8.39
CA ARG A 141 16.17 -1.10 8.39
C ARG A 141 16.73 -1.30 6.98
N ASP A 142 16.01 -2.07 6.18
CA ASP A 142 16.44 -2.42 4.84
C ASP A 142 15.61 -1.60 3.86
N VAL A 143 16.25 -0.63 3.21
CA VAL A 143 15.64 0.21 2.18
C VAL A 143 16.51 0.14 0.93
N SER A 144 15.87 -0.23 -0.18
CA SER A 144 16.52 -0.24 -1.49
C SER A 144 15.69 0.52 -2.51
N ARG A 145 16.34 1.24 -3.41
CA ARG A 145 15.70 1.91 -4.54
C ARG A 145 16.08 1.23 -5.84
N LEU A 146 15.08 0.88 -6.61
CA LEU A 146 15.20 0.16 -7.87
C LEU A 146 14.70 1.03 -9.03
N THR A 147 15.39 0.94 -10.16
CA THR A 147 15.10 1.73 -11.38
C THR A 147 15.29 0.87 -12.63
N GLY A 148 14.78 1.35 -13.76
CA GLY A 148 15.04 0.80 -15.10
C GLY A 148 14.54 -0.64 -15.25
N VAL A 149 15.44 -1.55 -15.62
CA VAL A 149 15.13 -2.96 -15.91
C VAL A 149 15.13 -3.87 -14.68
N ALA A 150 15.25 -3.32 -13.49
CA ALA A 150 15.25 -4.07 -12.24
C ALA A 150 13.93 -4.82 -12.01
N SER A 151 13.95 -5.77 -11.11
CA SER A 151 12.76 -6.52 -10.68
C SER A 151 12.73 -6.70 -9.17
N ILE A 152 11.53 -6.87 -8.64
CA ILE A 152 11.25 -7.06 -7.23
C ILE A 152 10.55 -8.40 -7.05
N ASN A 153 10.93 -9.11 -5.98
CA ASN A 153 10.20 -10.29 -5.52
C ASN A 153 9.59 -9.94 -4.15
N PRO A 154 8.26 -9.97 -3.98
CA PRO A 154 7.64 -9.75 -2.68
C PRO A 154 8.15 -10.77 -1.64
N LEU A 155 8.39 -10.35 -0.41
CA LEU A 155 8.88 -11.25 0.66
C LEU A 155 8.00 -12.48 0.85
N ALA A 156 6.68 -12.28 0.86
CA ALA A 156 5.72 -13.36 1.03
C ALA A 156 5.62 -14.31 -0.19
N PHE A 157 6.14 -13.89 -1.35
CA PHE A 157 6.08 -14.62 -2.61
C PHE A 157 7.40 -14.51 -3.37
N PRO A 158 8.49 -15.15 -2.88
CA PRO A 158 9.82 -15.04 -3.50
C PRO A 158 9.90 -15.65 -4.91
N ASP A 159 8.93 -16.47 -5.28
CA ASP A 159 8.75 -17.03 -6.61
C ASP A 159 8.12 -16.05 -7.62
N ILE A 160 7.47 -14.98 -7.13
CA ILE A 160 6.87 -13.94 -7.97
C ILE A 160 7.94 -12.92 -8.32
N ARG A 161 8.07 -12.62 -9.61
CA ARG A 161 8.95 -11.57 -10.10
C ARG A 161 8.14 -10.44 -10.74
N VAL A 162 8.25 -9.23 -10.21
CA VAL A 162 7.64 -8.01 -10.74
C VAL A 162 8.74 -7.15 -11.37
N ARG A 163 8.70 -6.94 -12.69
CA ARG A 163 9.65 -6.06 -13.38
C ARG A 163 9.16 -4.62 -13.32
N LEU A 164 10.05 -3.68 -13.09
CA LEU A 164 9.68 -2.26 -13.09
C LEU A 164 9.10 -1.82 -14.43
N THR A 165 9.63 -2.34 -15.54
CA THR A 165 9.12 -2.07 -16.89
C THR A 165 7.65 -2.50 -17.10
N GLU A 166 7.14 -3.42 -16.30
CA GLU A 166 5.74 -3.84 -16.34
C GLU A 166 4.84 -2.91 -15.51
N ILE A 167 5.41 -2.29 -14.46
CA ILE A 167 4.69 -1.30 -13.64
C ILE A 167 4.50 0.00 -14.42
N PHE A 168 5.56 0.45 -15.08
CA PHE A 168 5.64 1.75 -15.74
C PHE A 168 5.32 1.73 -17.25
N ALA A 169 4.76 0.61 -17.73
CA ALA A 169 4.37 0.45 -19.12
C ALA A 169 3.26 1.41 -19.59
#